data_abf43ec1bd34a8b13c227b5dcd2364b0
#
_entry.id   abf43ec1bd34a8b13c227b5dcd2364b0
#
_cell.length_a   1.000
_cell.length_b   1.000
_cell.length_c   1.000
_cell.angle_alpha   90.00
_cell.angle_beta   90.00
_cell.angle_gamma   90.00
#
_symmetry.space_group_name_H-M   'P 1'
#
loop_
_entity.id
_entity.type
_entity.pdbx_description
1 polymer ?
#
loop_
_entity_poly.entity_id
_entity_poly.type
_entity_poly.pdbx_seq_one_letter_code
_entity_poly.pdbx_strand_id
1 'polypeptide(L)'
;MEINHERLLERFVSYVKVDTTANAETTEYPSTPGQLVLGRMLLGELSEMGLQDAHQDSNGLVWATLPSNVSDSVPVIAWNSHVDTSPETTGANVNPNVIRDYQGGDIPLSGDETKVCLLYTSPSPRD
;
A
#
# COMPACT_ATOMS: atom_id res chain seq x y z
N MET A 1 4.20 -9.25 20.83
CA MET A 1 3.12 -9.21 19.82
C MET A 1 3.68 -9.86 18.57
N GLU A 2 3.05 -10.88 18.05
CA GLU A 2 3.50 -11.58 16.85
C GLU A 2 2.82 -10.95 15.63
N ILE A 3 3.58 -10.73 14.57
CA ILE A 3 3.06 -10.17 13.31
C ILE A 3 2.39 -11.30 12.53
N ASN A 4 1.14 -11.11 12.12
CA ASN A 4 0.46 -12.04 11.23
C ASN A 4 0.93 -11.81 9.78
N HIS A 5 1.94 -12.56 9.37
CA HIS A 5 2.58 -12.45 8.05
C HIS A 5 1.61 -12.78 6.90
N GLU A 6 0.73 -13.77 7.07
CA GLU A 6 -0.25 -14.12 6.02
C GLU A 6 -1.23 -12.97 5.78
N ARG A 7 -1.77 -12.39 6.84
CA ARG A 7 -2.68 -11.24 6.71
C ARG A 7 -1.98 -10.03 6.06
N LEU A 8 -0.71 -9.80 6.39
CA LEU A 8 0.07 -8.72 5.76
C LEU A 8 0.26 -8.97 4.26
N LEU A 9 0.59 -10.20 3.88
CA LEU A 9 0.74 -10.61 2.50
C LEU A 9 -0.58 -10.51 1.72
N GLU A 10 -1.68 -10.98 2.28
CA GLU A 10 -3.01 -10.90 1.66
C GLU A 10 -3.41 -9.45 1.38
N ARG A 11 -3.18 -8.55 2.33
CA ARG A 11 -3.42 -7.11 2.16
C ARG A 11 -2.56 -6.53 1.04
N PHE A 12 -1.26 -6.76 1.09
CA PHE A 12 -0.34 -6.28 0.05
C PHE A 12 -0.78 -6.76 -1.33
N VAL A 13 -1.05 -8.06 -1.50
CA VAL A 13 -1.51 -8.65 -2.76
C VAL A 13 -2.84 -8.04 -3.22
N SER A 14 -3.74 -7.68 -2.31
CA SER A 14 -4.99 -7.03 -2.67
C SER A 14 -4.79 -5.58 -3.14
N TYR A 15 -3.92 -4.83 -2.47
CA TYR A 15 -3.66 -3.42 -2.80
C TYR A 15 -2.96 -3.25 -4.16
N VAL A 16 -1.95 -4.06 -4.45
CA VAL A 16 -1.21 -3.94 -5.71
C VAL A 16 -2.04 -4.31 -6.96
N LYS A 17 -3.21 -4.90 -6.78
CA LYS A 17 -4.15 -5.17 -7.88
C LYS A 17 -5.02 -3.97 -8.25
N VAL A 18 -5.04 -2.94 -7.41
CA VAL A 18 -5.75 -1.69 -7.70
C VAL A 18 -4.80 -0.77 -8.46
N ASP A 19 -5.18 -0.38 -9.66
CA ASP A 19 -4.40 0.59 -10.43
C ASP A 19 -4.54 1.98 -9.82
N THR A 20 -3.52 2.42 -9.10
CA THR A 20 -3.44 3.74 -8.46
C THR A 20 -2.42 4.64 -9.14
N THR A 21 -2.00 4.31 -10.36
CA THR A 21 -1.02 5.07 -11.13
C THR A 21 -1.39 6.55 -11.15
N ALA A 22 -0.44 7.41 -10.78
CA ALA A 22 -0.62 8.85 -10.81
C ALA A 22 -0.71 9.37 -12.26
N ASN A 23 -1.47 10.45 -12.46
CA ASN A 23 -1.51 11.17 -13.72
C ASN A 23 -1.03 12.61 -13.48
N ALA A 24 0.16 12.92 -13.99
CA ALA A 24 0.77 14.26 -13.84
C ALA A 24 0.17 15.33 -14.76
N GLU A 25 -0.62 14.92 -15.76
CA GLU A 25 -1.18 15.84 -16.75
C GLU A 25 -2.60 16.34 -16.40
N THR A 26 -3.18 15.79 -15.33
CA THR A 26 -4.50 16.24 -14.86
C THR A 26 -4.39 17.32 -13.79
N THR A 27 -5.39 18.18 -13.72
CA THR A 27 -5.61 19.12 -12.61
C THR A 27 -6.58 18.57 -11.57
N GLU A 28 -7.14 17.38 -11.81
CA GLU A 28 -8.05 16.71 -10.89
C GLU A 28 -7.31 16.17 -9.67
N TYR A 29 -8.00 16.10 -8.53
CA TYR A 29 -7.46 15.55 -7.31
C TYR A 29 -8.51 14.64 -6.64
N PRO A 30 -8.21 13.35 -6.41
CA PRO A 30 -6.97 12.68 -6.78
C PRO A 30 -6.79 12.54 -8.30
N SER A 31 -5.56 12.34 -8.75
CA SER A 31 -5.20 12.35 -10.17
C SER A 31 -5.78 11.17 -10.97
N THR A 32 -6.18 10.09 -10.30
CA THR A 32 -6.85 8.94 -10.93
C THR A 32 -7.91 8.31 -10.00
N PRO A 33 -8.99 7.76 -10.58
CA PRO A 33 -10.07 7.15 -9.80
C PRO A 33 -9.63 5.93 -8.96
N GLY A 34 -8.58 5.22 -9.36
CA GLY A 34 -8.05 4.07 -8.64
C GLY A 34 -7.59 4.42 -7.22
N GLN A 35 -7.08 5.63 -7.02
CA GLN A 35 -6.68 6.12 -5.71
C GLN A 35 -7.88 6.21 -4.75
N LEU A 36 -9.07 6.61 -5.25
CA LEU A 36 -10.31 6.56 -4.46
C LEU A 36 -10.76 5.12 -4.17
N VAL A 37 -10.52 4.19 -5.08
CA VAL A 37 -10.87 2.77 -4.89
C VAL A 37 -10.04 2.18 -3.76
N LEU A 38 -8.71 2.36 -3.81
CA LEU A 38 -7.82 1.88 -2.75
C LEU A 38 -8.16 2.57 -1.41
N GLY A 39 -8.44 3.87 -1.42
CA GLY A 39 -8.86 4.59 -0.23
C GLY A 39 -10.11 4.00 0.43
N ARG A 40 -11.12 3.58 -0.34
CA ARG A 40 -12.31 2.89 0.20
C ARG A 40 -11.99 1.53 0.82
N MET A 41 -11.05 0.77 0.23
CA MET A 41 -10.59 -0.49 0.81
C MET A 41 -9.93 -0.25 2.16
N LEU A 42 -9.01 0.73 2.22
CA LEU A 42 -8.32 1.11 3.46
C LEU A 42 -9.31 1.59 4.53
N LEU A 43 -10.31 2.41 4.15
CA LEU A 43 -11.37 2.85 5.06
C LEU A 43 -12.13 1.66 5.69
N GLY A 44 -12.48 0.67 4.88
CA GLY A 44 -13.12 -0.56 5.36
C GLY A 44 -12.26 -1.28 6.39
N GLU A 45 -10.98 -1.46 6.10
CA GLU A 45 -10.06 -2.15 7.00
C GLU A 45 -9.79 -1.37 8.31
N LEU A 46 -9.66 -0.05 8.25
CA LEU A 46 -9.49 0.79 9.44
C LEU A 46 -10.73 0.72 10.35
N SER A 47 -11.91 0.69 9.73
CA SER A 47 -13.18 0.51 10.46
C SER A 47 -13.28 -0.87 11.10
N GLU A 48 -12.91 -1.94 10.39
CA GLU A 48 -12.86 -3.31 10.91
C GLU A 48 -11.86 -3.48 12.04
N MET A 49 -10.77 -2.71 12.04
CA MET A 49 -9.81 -2.67 13.14
C MET A 49 -10.34 -1.93 14.37
N GLY A 50 -11.52 -1.30 14.28
CA GLY A 50 -12.14 -0.54 15.37
C GLY A 50 -11.50 0.83 15.63
N LEU A 51 -10.80 1.40 14.62
CA LEU A 51 -10.31 2.77 14.74
C LEU A 51 -11.46 3.77 14.70
N GLN A 52 -11.28 4.89 15.42
CA GLN A 52 -12.28 5.95 15.51
C GLN A 52 -12.15 6.93 14.34
N ASP A 53 -13.26 7.63 14.07
CA ASP A 53 -13.32 8.72 13.08
C ASP A 53 -12.83 8.32 11.68
N ALA A 54 -12.90 7.02 11.35
CA ALA A 54 -12.48 6.54 10.05
C ALA A 54 -13.34 7.14 8.94
N HIS A 55 -12.72 7.84 8.00
CA HIS A 55 -13.42 8.45 6.86
C HIS A 55 -12.49 8.67 5.67
N GLN A 56 -13.08 8.79 4.49
CA GLN A 56 -12.41 9.23 3.27
C GLN A 56 -13.06 10.53 2.80
N ASP A 57 -12.25 11.56 2.55
CA ASP A 57 -12.76 12.82 2.01
C ASP A 57 -12.92 12.79 0.47
N SER A 58 -13.43 13.89 -0.10
CA SER A 58 -13.63 14.04 -1.54
C SER A 58 -12.32 14.05 -2.34
N ASN A 59 -11.21 14.33 -1.70
CA ASN A 59 -9.87 14.34 -2.30
C ASN A 59 -9.17 12.98 -2.21
N GLY A 60 -9.83 11.99 -1.59
CA GLY A 60 -9.28 10.65 -1.42
C GLY A 60 -8.39 10.46 -0.20
N LEU A 61 -8.23 11.48 0.64
CA LEU A 61 -7.49 11.34 1.89
C LEU A 61 -8.27 10.45 2.86
N VAL A 62 -7.61 9.44 3.40
CA VAL A 62 -8.19 8.51 4.38
C VAL A 62 -7.59 8.78 5.75
N TRP A 63 -8.46 8.92 6.74
CA TRP A 63 -8.10 9.21 8.12
C TRP A 63 -8.71 8.20 9.07
N ALA A 64 -8.00 7.91 10.13
CA ALA A 64 -8.55 7.20 11.28
C ALA A 64 -7.72 7.50 12.53
N THR A 65 -8.34 7.39 13.68
CA THR A 65 -7.72 7.65 14.96
C THR A 65 -7.67 6.38 15.81
N LEU A 66 -6.47 6.03 16.26
CA LEU A 66 -6.29 5.08 17.35
C LEU A 66 -6.32 5.88 18.68
N PRO A 67 -7.35 5.69 19.51
CA PRO A 67 -7.47 6.46 20.75
C PRO A 67 -6.32 6.13 21.72
N SER A 68 -5.94 7.12 22.50
CA SER A 68 -4.97 6.94 23.57
C SER A 68 -5.45 5.89 24.58
N ASN A 69 -4.54 5.05 25.05
CA ASN A 69 -4.77 4.09 26.14
C ASN A 69 -4.17 4.56 27.48
N VAL A 70 -3.73 5.82 27.55
CA VAL A 70 -3.22 6.46 28.77
C VAL A 70 -4.07 7.67 29.12
N SER A 71 -4.12 8.01 30.41
CA SER A 71 -4.90 9.15 30.94
C SER A 71 -4.15 10.48 30.91
N ASP A 72 -2.83 10.43 30.76
CA ASP A 72 -2.00 11.62 30.77
C ASP A 72 -2.04 12.35 29.41
N SER A 73 -1.79 13.66 29.45
CA SER A 73 -1.62 14.43 28.22
C SER A 73 -0.30 14.04 27.55
N VAL A 74 -0.41 13.35 26.42
CA VAL A 74 0.74 12.88 25.63
C VAL A 74 0.71 13.47 24.23
N PRO A 75 1.86 13.60 23.56
CA PRO A 75 1.90 14.03 22.17
C PRO A 75 1.12 13.08 21.25
N VAL A 76 0.43 13.65 20.25
CA VAL A 76 -0.19 12.91 19.17
C VAL A 76 0.88 12.53 18.14
N ILE A 77 0.92 11.27 17.76
CA ILE A 77 1.80 10.76 16.69
C ILE A 77 0.93 10.52 15.46
N ALA A 78 1.30 11.13 14.34
CA ALA A 78 0.66 10.89 13.06
C ALA A 78 1.55 10.01 12.18
N TRP A 79 0.93 9.00 11.56
CA TRP A 79 1.55 8.18 10.52
C TRP A 79 0.88 8.51 9.19
N ASN A 80 1.66 8.72 8.16
CA ASN A 80 1.12 8.95 6.84
C ASN A 80 1.82 8.06 5.79
N SER A 81 1.10 7.77 4.73
CA SER A 81 1.60 7.07 3.56
C SER A 81 0.80 7.53 2.34
N HIS A 82 1.46 7.61 1.18
CA HIS A 82 0.75 7.85 -0.07
C HIS A 82 0.16 6.55 -0.62
N VAL A 83 -0.85 6.67 -1.48
CA VAL A 83 -1.56 5.53 -2.11
C VAL A 83 -1.33 5.46 -3.61
N ASP A 84 -0.81 6.52 -4.22
CA ASP A 84 -0.49 6.54 -5.63
C ASP A 84 0.81 5.79 -5.94
N THR A 85 0.92 5.31 -7.17
CA THR A 85 2.14 4.74 -7.73
C THR A 85 2.68 5.62 -8.84
N SER A 86 4.01 5.50 -9.10
CA SER A 86 4.69 6.27 -10.15
C SER A 86 4.11 5.95 -11.54
N PRO A 87 3.97 6.96 -12.43
CA PRO A 87 3.51 6.76 -13.80
C PRO A 87 4.58 6.16 -14.75
N GLU A 88 5.82 5.94 -14.29
CA GLU A 88 6.91 5.39 -15.11
C GLU A 88 6.67 3.95 -15.55
N THR A 89 5.85 3.21 -14.78
CA THR A 89 5.38 1.88 -15.13
C THR A 89 3.89 1.77 -14.87
N THR A 90 3.19 0.95 -15.67
CA THR A 90 1.76 0.75 -15.47
C THR A 90 1.46 0.03 -14.16
N GLY A 91 0.48 0.54 -13.42
CA GLY A 91 -0.13 -0.14 -12.27
C GLY A 91 -1.34 -1.02 -12.64
N ALA A 92 -1.69 -1.07 -13.94
CA ALA A 92 -2.82 -1.86 -14.41
C ALA A 92 -2.47 -3.35 -14.54
N ASN A 93 -3.43 -4.21 -14.20
CA ASN A 93 -3.34 -5.66 -14.37
C ASN A 93 -2.13 -6.30 -13.67
N VAL A 94 -1.72 -5.77 -12.54
CA VAL A 94 -0.65 -6.34 -11.73
C VAL A 94 -1.04 -7.75 -11.28
N ASN A 95 -0.19 -8.74 -11.59
CA ASN A 95 -0.36 -10.13 -11.21
C ASN A 95 0.79 -10.57 -10.30
N PRO A 96 0.68 -10.43 -8.98
CA PRO A 96 1.75 -10.75 -8.05
C PRO A 96 2.12 -12.23 -8.09
N ASN A 97 3.42 -12.53 -8.18
CA ASN A 97 3.97 -13.86 -8.00
C ASN A 97 4.57 -13.99 -6.60
N VAL A 98 3.96 -14.78 -5.74
CA VAL A 98 4.41 -14.99 -4.37
C VAL A 98 5.35 -16.17 -4.29
N ILE A 99 6.60 -15.91 -3.99
CA ILE A 99 7.61 -16.95 -3.77
C ILE A 99 7.69 -17.23 -2.27
N ARG A 100 7.28 -18.44 -1.87
CA ARG A 100 7.37 -18.89 -0.48
C ARG A 100 8.71 -19.57 -0.24
N ASP A 101 9.17 -19.51 1.01
CA ASP A 101 10.42 -20.14 1.46
C ASP A 101 11.64 -19.75 0.60
N TYR A 102 11.68 -18.48 0.17
CA TYR A 102 12.76 -17.95 -0.64
C TYR A 102 14.11 -18.10 0.06
N GLN A 103 15.02 -18.85 -0.58
CA GLN A 103 16.35 -19.18 -0.05
C GLN A 103 17.46 -18.25 -0.60
N GLY A 104 17.09 -17.19 -1.27
CA GLY A 104 18.03 -16.29 -1.93
C GLY A 104 18.27 -16.63 -3.40
N GLY A 105 19.00 -15.77 -4.11
CA GLY A 105 19.29 -15.88 -5.53
C GLY A 105 18.48 -14.92 -6.39
N ASP A 106 18.73 -14.95 -7.68
CA ASP A 106 18.09 -14.07 -8.64
C ASP A 106 16.69 -14.57 -9.01
N ILE A 107 15.75 -13.64 -9.21
CA ILE A 107 14.36 -13.96 -9.56
C ILE A 107 14.07 -13.45 -10.97
N PRO A 108 13.93 -14.33 -11.97
CA PRO A 108 13.46 -13.92 -13.29
C PRO A 108 12.00 -13.46 -13.22
N LEU A 109 11.69 -12.35 -13.89
CA LEU A 109 10.33 -11.82 -13.90
C LEU A 109 9.47 -12.56 -14.91
N SER A 110 8.36 -13.12 -14.48
CA SER A 110 7.47 -13.94 -15.32
C SER A 110 6.83 -13.18 -16.50
N GLY A 111 6.74 -11.85 -16.41
CA GLY A 111 6.21 -11.00 -17.48
C GLY A 111 7.24 -10.59 -18.52
N ASP A 112 8.53 -10.68 -18.19
CA ASP A 112 9.65 -10.37 -19.07
C ASP A 112 10.89 -11.13 -18.58
N GLU A 113 11.15 -12.29 -19.17
CA GLU A 113 12.26 -13.17 -18.79
C GLU A 113 13.65 -12.53 -19.02
N THR A 114 13.72 -11.42 -19.79
CA THR A 114 14.97 -10.65 -19.94
C THR A 114 15.27 -9.78 -18.72
N LYS A 115 14.31 -9.62 -17.83
CA LYS A 115 14.43 -8.86 -16.58
C LYS A 115 14.59 -9.81 -15.41
N VAL A 116 15.61 -9.55 -14.62
CA VAL A 116 15.94 -10.35 -13.44
C VAL A 116 16.04 -9.42 -12.23
N CYS A 117 15.28 -9.73 -11.18
CA CYS A 117 15.46 -9.08 -9.90
C CYS A 117 16.69 -9.70 -9.22
N LEU A 118 17.75 -8.93 -9.10
CA LEU A 118 18.99 -9.37 -8.46
C LEU A 118 18.91 -9.16 -6.96
N LEU A 119 19.43 -10.11 -6.18
CA LEU A 119 19.38 -10.06 -4.72
C LEU A 119 20.02 -8.77 -4.16
N TYR A 120 21.10 -8.29 -4.76
CA TYR A 120 21.81 -7.09 -4.28
C TYR A 120 21.22 -5.76 -4.79
N THR A 121 20.35 -5.80 -5.81
CA THR A 121 19.67 -4.62 -6.35
C THR A 121 18.21 -4.53 -5.90
N SER A 122 17.72 -5.54 -5.20
CA SER A 122 16.39 -5.47 -4.60
C SER A 122 16.35 -4.36 -3.54
N PRO A 123 15.33 -3.48 -3.55
CA PRO A 123 15.21 -2.44 -2.54
C PRO A 123 15.25 -3.06 -1.14
N SER A 124 16.16 -2.56 -0.32
CA SER A 124 16.20 -2.95 1.08
C SER A 124 15.17 -2.12 1.87
N PRO A 125 14.50 -2.69 2.86
CA PRO A 125 13.64 -1.90 3.75
C PRO A 125 14.40 -0.81 4.55
N ARG A 126 15.70 -0.68 4.34
CA ARG A 126 16.58 0.28 5.02
C ARG A 126 17.04 1.43 4.11
N ASP A 127 16.67 1.41 2.84
CA ASP A 127 17.02 2.46 1.87
C ASP A 127 15.96 3.54 1.83
#